data_d6f90782a2a657e58ae94ebfc2af996d
#
_entry.id   d6f90782a2a657e58ae94ebfc2af996d
#
_cell.length_a   1.000
_cell.length_b   1.000
_cell.length_c   1.000
_cell.angle_alpha   90.00
_cell.angle_beta   90.00
_cell.angle_gamma   90.00
#
_symmetry.space_group_name_H-M   'P 1'
#
loop_
_entity.id
_entity.type
_entity.pdbx_description
1 polymer ?
#
loop_
_entity_poly.entity_id
_entity_poly.type
_entity_poly.pdbx_seq_one_letter_code
_entity_poly.pdbx_strand_id
1 'polypeptide(L)'
;MLDRVIAELESKKQQRSVSDERFIREQRILDELAPRVWREVRQALQSECKAHPEYLHFEVQPEPYVLIRCSNRRVLEVEYLSESKTVVFQCGDVSGECAIGLDGQNRGVLVDGSGKVLPSASYLADELLAKALQP
;
A
#
# COMPACT_ATOMS: atom_id res chain seq x y z
N MET A 1 -21.82 12.89 44.83
CA MET A 1 -20.77 13.55 44.06
C MET A 1 -19.65 12.61 43.61
N LEU A 2 -19.10 11.80 44.50
CA LEU A 2 -18.04 10.81 44.21
C LEU A 2 -18.53 9.71 43.24
N ASP A 3 -19.75 9.22 43.43
CA ASP A 3 -20.33 8.16 42.60
C ASP A 3 -20.45 8.57 41.13
N ARG A 4 -20.73 9.84 40.89
CA ARG A 4 -20.86 10.40 39.53
C ARG A 4 -19.52 10.47 38.84
N VAL A 5 -18.47 10.86 39.57
CA VAL A 5 -17.11 10.92 39.06
C VAL A 5 -16.59 9.51 38.73
N ILE A 6 -16.85 8.54 39.60
CA ILE A 6 -16.48 7.14 39.37
C ILE A 6 -17.19 6.56 38.15
N ALA A 7 -18.49 6.85 37.98
CA ALA A 7 -19.24 6.40 36.81
C ALA A 7 -18.68 6.97 35.51
N GLU A 8 -18.30 8.25 35.51
CA GLU A 8 -17.66 8.86 34.34
C GLU A 8 -16.30 8.24 34.01
N LEU A 9 -15.49 7.92 35.02
CA LEU A 9 -14.20 7.29 34.83
C LEU A 9 -14.34 5.86 34.29
N GLU A 10 -15.32 5.10 34.80
CA GLU A 10 -15.60 3.76 34.30
C GLU A 10 -16.10 3.78 32.85
N SER A 11 -16.96 4.73 32.52
CA SER A 11 -17.46 4.91 31.15
C SER A 11 -16.33 5.22 30.18
N LYS A 12 -15.41 6.12 30.54
CA LYS A 12 -14.23 6.44 29.72
C LYS A 12 -13.30 5.25 29.56
N LYS A 13 -13.13 4.45 30.62
CA LYS A 13 -12.31 3.26 30.59
C LYS A 13 -12.90 2.19 29.65
N GLN A 14 -14.21 2.01 29.67
CA GLN A 14 -14.90 1.11 28.74
C GLN A 14 -14.77 1.57 27.29
N GLN A 15 -14.90 2.86 27.04
CA GLN A 15 -14.75 3.42 25.69
C GLN A 15 -13.34 3.21 25.14
N ARG A 16 -12.31 3.38 25.97
CA ARG A 16 -10.91 3.10 25.58
C ARG A 16 -10.71 1.62 25.26
N SER A 17 -11.26 0.72 26.08
CA SER A 17 -11.15 -0.73 25.86
C SER A 17 -11.79 -1.14 24.53
N VAL A 18 -12.97 -0.61 24.19
CA VAL A 18 -13.66 -0.88 22.93
C VAL A 18 -12.84 -0.34 21.74
N SER A 19 -12.28 0.87 21.86
CA SER A 19 -11.42 1.45 20.81
C SER A 19 -10.16 0.64 20.59
N ASP A 20 -9.52 0.14 21.65
CA ASP A 20 -8.32 -0.68 21.59
C ASP A 20 -8.60 -2.02 20.93
N GLU A 21 -9.72 -2.67 21.26
CA GLU A 21 -10.14 -3.93 20.64
C GLU A 21 -10.39 -3.76 19.14
N ARG A 22 -11.04 -2.67 18.75
CA ARG A 22 -11.29 -2.35 17.35
C ARG A 22 -10.01 -2.13 16.60
N PHE A 23 -9.07 -1.38 17.18
CA PHE A 23 -7.76 -1.12 16.61
C PHE A 23 -6.98 -2.42 16.38
N ILE A 24 -6.94 -3.30 17.38
CA ILE A 24 -6.27 -4.60 17.30
C ILE A 24 -6.88 -5.46 16.20
N ARG A 25 -8.21 -5.47 16.10
CA ARG A 25 -8.94 -6.22 15.07
C ARG A 25 -8.61 -5.72 13.67
N GLU A 26 -8.63 -4.39 13.48
CA GLU A 26 -8.30 -3.77 12.20
C GLU A 26 -6.84 -4.05 11.81
N GLN A 27 -5.91 -4.03 12.75
CA GLN A 27 -4.51 -4.37 12.51
C GLN A 27 -4.35 -5.83 12.06
N ARG A 28 -5.07 -6.76 12.65
CA ARG A 28 -5.04 -8.17 12.23
C ARG A 28 -5.54 -8.34 10.80
N ILE A 29 -6.66 -7.68 10.48
CA ILE A 29 -7.21 -7.74 9.12
C ILE A 29 -6.19 -7.16 8.13
N LEU A 30 -5.59 -6.04 8.45
CA LEU A 30 -4.60 -5.39 7.62
C LEU A 30 -3.35 -6.25 7.44
N ASP A 31 -2.87 -6.91 8.49
CA ASP A 31 -1.73 -7.83 8.43
C ASP A 31 -1.97 -8.98 7.43
N GLU A 32 -3.20 -9.44 7.30
CA GLU A 32 -3.58 -10.48 6.35
C GLU A 32 -3.76 -9.95 4.93
N LEU A 33 -4.37 -8.77 4.80
CA LEU A 33 -4.74 -8.21 3.49
C LEU A 33 -3.60 -7.47 2.80
N ALA A 34 -2.72 -6.81 3.54
CA ALA A 34 -1.66 -6.02 2.95
C ALA A 34 -0.73 -6.83 2.02
N PRO A 35 -0.28 -8.04 2.38
CA PRO A 35 0.52 -8.84 1.46
C PRO A 35 -0.22 -9.22 0.18
N ARG A 36 -1.55 -9.39 0.26
CA ARG A 36 -2.38 -9.69 -0.92
C ARG A 36 -2.46 -8.49 -1.86
N VAL A 37 -2.65 -7.30 -1.30
CA VAL A 37 -2.65 -6.05 -2.10
C VAL A 37 -1.31 -5.86 -2.77
N TRP A 38 -0.21 -6.08 -2.05
CA TRP A 38 1.13 -6.02 -2.64
C TRP A 38 1.29 -7.00 -3.80
N ARG A 39 0.84 -8.24 -3.65
CA ARG A 39 0.90 -9.24 -4.73
C ARG A 39 0.11 -8.79 -5.95
N GLU A 40 -1.05 -8.16 -5.75
CA GLU A 40 -1.85 -7.62 -6.85
C GLU A 40 -1.10 -6.51 -7.59
N VAL A 41 -0.41 -5.62 -6.87
CA VAL A 41 0.42 -4.57 -7.47
C VAL A 41 1.57 -5.19 -8.29
N ARG A 42 2.28 -6.14 -7.69
CA ARG A 42 3.38 -6.85 -8.35
C ARG A 42 2.91 -7.56 -9.61
N GLN A 43 1.78 -8.25 -9.52
CA GLN A 43 1.21 -8.98 -10.63
C GLN A 43 0.75 -8.04 -11.76
N ALA A 44 0.17 -6.90 -11.41
CA ALA A 44 -0.22 -5.88 -12.38
C ALA A 44 1.00 -5.31 -13.11
N LEU A 45 2.08 -5.01 -12.39
CA LEU A 45 3.35 -4.55 -12.98
C LEU A 45 3.92 -5.60 -13.93
N GLN A 46 3.94 -6.85 -13.52
CA GLN A 46 4.44 -7.95 -14.35
C GLN A 46 3.61 -8.13 -15.62
N SER A 47 2.29 -8.06 -15.50
CA SER A 47 1.37 -8.20 -16.63
C SER A 47 1.58 -7.09 -17.66
N GLU A 48 1.75 -5.85 -17.21
CA GLU A 48 2.00 -4.72 -18.11
C GLU A 48 3.35 -4.85 -18.81
N CYS A 49 4.37 -5.35 -18.13
CA CYS A 49 5.66 -5.59 -18.76
C CYS A 49 5.58 -6.67 -19.84
N LYS A 50 4.78 -7.71 -19.61
CA LYS A 50 4.54 -8.76 -20.62
C LYS A 50 3.76 -8.22 -21.84
N ALA A 51 2.85 -7.29 -21.60
CA ALA A 51 2.05 -6.68 -22.66
C ALA A 51 2.88 -5.70 -23.53
N HIS A 52 3.95 -5.13 -22.97
CA HIS A 52 4.78 -4.12 -23.64
C HIS A 52 6.28 -4.47 -23.56
N PRO A 53 6.70 -5.62 -24.12
CA PRO A 53 8.09 -6.10 -23.97
C PRO A 53 9.12 -5.22 -24.66
N GLU A 54 8.72 -4.37 -25.60
CA GLU A 54 9.60 -3.44 -26.31
C GLU A 54 10.02 -2.27 -25.42
N TYR A 55 9.19 -1.92 -24.42
CA TYR A 55 9.39 -0.74 -23.56
C TYR A 55 9.76 -1.08 -22.15
N LEU A 56 9.32 -2.25 -21.66
CA LEU A 56 9.41 -2.62 -20.25
C LEU A 56 9.98 -4.02 -20.10
N HIS A 57 10.96 -4.16 -19.24
CA HIS A 57 11.53 -5.46 -18.89
C HIS A 57 11.47 -5.66 -17.39
N PHE A 58 10.69 -6.68 -16.98
CA PHE A 58 10.55 -7.05 -15.56
C PHE A 58 11.68 -8.00 -15.19
N GLU A 59 12.56 -7.57 -14.26
CA GLU A 59 13.60 -8.41 -13.74
C GLU A 59 13.11 -9.16 -12.49
N VAL A 60 13.37 -10.45 -12.45
CA VAL A 60 13.03 -11.28 -11.29
C VAL A 60 13.98 -10.93 -10.15
N GLN A 61 13.43 -10.44 -9.06
CA GLN A 61 14.14 -10.09 -7.84
C GLN A 61 13.52 -10.82 -6.66
N PRO A 62 14.29 -11.08 -5.59
CA PRO A 62 13.72 -11.64 -4.37
C PRO A 62 12.65 -10.73 -3.79
N GLU A 63 11.56 -11.33 -3.28
CA GLU A 63 10.58 -10.57 -2.52
C GLU A 63 11.26 -9.80 -1.38
N PRO A 64 10.87 -8.57 -1.06
CA PRO A 64 9.72 -7.81 -1.59
C PRO A 64 10.07 -6.79 -2.68
N TYR A 65 11.02 -7.07 -3.52
CA TYR A 65 11.52 -6.12 -4.52
C TYR A 65 10.98 -6.41 -5.91
N VAL A 66 10.73 -5.33 -6.65
CA VAL A 66 10.44 -5.37 -8.09
C VAL A 66 11.37 -4.38 -8.78
N LEU A 67 11.99 -4.81 -9.86
CA LEU A 67 12.85 -3.98 -10.68
C LEU A 67 12.41 -4.07 -12.13
N ILE A 68 12.13 -2.92 -12.74
CA ILE A 68 11.68 -2.84 -14.13
C ILE A 68 12.61 -1.90 -14.89
N ARG A 69 13.23 -2.44 -15.94
CA ARG A 69 14.07 -1.65 -16.84
C ARG A 69 13.22 -1.10 -17.97
N CYS A 70 13.33 0.20 -18.19
CA CYS A 70 12.57 0.90 -19.22
C CYS A 70 13.43 1.18 -20.45
N SER A 71 12.79 1.29 -21.62
CA SER A 71 13.49 1.56 -22.89
C SER A 71 14.22 2.89 -22.92
N ASN A 72 13.81 3.85 -22.08
CA ASN A 72 14.43 5.16 -21.93
C ASN A 72 15.67 5.15 -21.01
N ARG A 73 16.18 3.97 -20.64
CA ARG A 73 17.30 3.71 -19.73
C ARG A 73 17.02 4.00 -18.27
N ARG A 74 15.79 4.37 -17.92
CA ARG A 74 15.38 4.49 -16.52
C ARG A 74 15.12 3.13 -15.93
N VAL A 75 15.24 3.04 -14.61
CA VAL A 75 14.93 1.84 -13.84
C VAL A 75 13.90 2.20 -12.79
N LEU A 76 12.79 1.50 -12.81
CA LEU A 76 11.76 1.64 -11.78
C LEU A 76 12.02 0.58 -10.72
N GLU A 77 12.23 1.03 -9.49
CA GLU A 77 12.38 0.17 -8.32
C GLU A 77 11.14 0.31 -7.44
N VAL A 78 10.55 -0.82 -7.08
CA VAL A 78 9.37 -0.87 -6.21
C VAL A 78 9.63 -1.86 -5.08
N GLU A 79 9.33 -1.45 -3.87
CA GLU A 79 9.53 -2.29 -2.68
C GLU A 79 8.31 -2.22 -1.77
N TYR A 80 7.95 -3.34 -1.19
CA TYR A 80 6.93 -3.41 -0.17
C TYR A 80 7.57 -3.48 1.21
N LEU A 81 7.23 -2.49 2.06
CA LEU A 81 7.68 -2.42 3.44
C LEU A 81 6.61 -3.03 4.34
N SER A 82 6.84 -4.27 4.80
CA SER A 82 5.85 -5.03 5.57
C SER A 82 5.54 -4.43 6.93
N GLU A 83 6.49 -3.76 7.56
CA GLU A 83 6.29 -3.16 8.88
C GLU A 83 5.32 -1.98 8.83
N SER A 84 5.50 -1.09 7.85
CA SER A 84 4.66 0.09 7.66
C SER A 84 3.49 -0.15 6.70
N LYS A 85 3.46 -1.32 6.05
CA LYS A 85 2.47 -1.68 5.02
C LYS A 85 2.40 -0.63 3.92
N THR A 86 3.57 -0.27 3.41
CA THR A 86 3.74 0.80 2.43
C THR A 86 4.46 0.28 1.20
N VAL A 87 3.97 0.64 0.03
CA VAL A 87 4.65 0.40 -1.25
C VAL A 87 5.44 1.65 -1.58
N VAL A 88 6.76 1.52 -1.65
CA VAL A 88 7.64 2.63 -2.00
C VAL A 88 8.19 2.42 -3.41
N PHE A 89 8.39 3.51 -4.13
CA PHE A 89 8.92 3.43 -5.49
C PHE A 89 9.89 4.56 -5.78
N GLN A 90 10.82 4.28 -6.68
CA GLN A 90 11.81 5.25 -7.14
C GLN A 90 12.11 5.00 -8.61
N CYS A 91 12.16 6.08 -9.39
CA CYS A 91 12.55 6.07 -10.78
C CYS A 91 13.29 7.36 -11.09
N GLY A 92 14.62 7.30 -11.20
CA GLY A 92 15.44 8.50 -11.36
C GLY A 92 15.25 9.46 -10.19
N ASP A 93 14.85 10.69 -10.48
CA ASP A 93 14.59 11.71 -9.46
C ASP A 93 13.17 11.65 -8.88
N VAL A 94 12.32 10.80 -9.42
CA VAL A 94 10.94 10.64 -8.97
C VAL A 94 10.87 9.53 -7.93
N SER A 95 10.35 9.85 -6.77
CA SER A 95 10.11 8.87 -5.71
C SER A 95 8.76 9.14 -5.05
N GLY A 96 8.20 8.14 -4.43
CA GLY A 96 6.93 8.27 -3.73
C GLY A 96 6.58 7.01 -2.98
N GLU A 97 5.41 7.06 -2.36
CA GLU A 97 4.90 5.94 -1.59
C GLU A 97 3.39 5.89 -1.63
N CYS A 98 2.85 4.67 -1.48
CA CYS A 98 1.43 4.42 -1.29
C CYS A 98 1.26 3.53 -0.07
N ALA A 99 0.41 3.93 0.85
CA ALA A 99 0.08 3.11 2.00
C ALA A 99 -1.01 2.09 1.64
N ILE A 100 -0.96 0.93 2.27
CA ILE A 100 -2.04 -0.05 2.20
C ILE A 100 -2.86 0.12 3.47
N GLY A 101 -4.16 0.37 3.31
CA GLY A 101 -5.08 0.59 4.42
C GLY A 101 -6.35 -0.23 4.25
N LEU A 102 -7.30 0.00 5.15
CA LEU A 102 -8.63 -0.61 5.09
C LEU A 102 -9.66 0.46 4.77
N ASP A 103 -10.64 0.11 3.93
CA ASP A 103 -11.81 0.95 3.71
C ASP A 103 -12.87 0.72 4.80
N GLY A 104 -14.02 1.39 4.70
CA GLY A 104 -15.10 1.25 5.66
C GLY A 104 -15.75 -0.14 5.71
N GLN A 105 -15.43 -1.02 4.75
CA GLN A 105 -15.92 -2.39 4.67
C GLN A 105 -14.82 -3.42 4.94
N ASN A 106 -13.72 -2.98 5.56
CA ASN A 106 -12.55 -3.80 5.88
C ASN A 106 -11.90 -4.47 4.65
N ARG A 107 -11.95 -3.81 3.50
CA ARG A 107 -11.22 -4.24 2.31
C ARG A 107 -9.90 -3.51 2.21
N GLY A 108 -8.86 -4.21 1.71
CA GLY A 108 -7.56 -3.59 1.49
C GLY A 108 -7.61 -2.58 0.35
N VAL A 109 -7.09 -1.38 0.59
CA VAL A 109 -7.03 -0.30 -0.41
C VAL A 109 -5.65 0.32 -0.42
N LEU A 110 -5.31 0.94 -1.56
CA LEU A 110 -4.09 1.72 -1.72
C LEU A 110 -4.42 3.20 -1.55
N VAL A 111 -3.61 3.90 -0.77
CA VAL A 111 -3.78 5.33 -0.49
C VAL A 111 -2.50 6.05 -0.87
N ASP A 112 -2.59 7.06 -1.74
CA ASP A 112 -1.42 7.82 -2.16
C ASP A 112 -0.93 8.80 -1.08
N GLY A 113 0.17 9.49 -1.37
CA GLY A 113 0.78 10.42 -0.40
C GLY A 113 -0.11 11.61 -0.05
N SER A 114 -1.14 11.91 -0.85
CA SER A 114 -2.10 12.98 -0.57
C SER A 114 -3.33 12.51 0.22
N GLY A 115 -3.41 11.21 0.53
CA GLY A 115 -4.54 10.62 1.24
C GLY A 115 -5.68 10.16 0.33
N LYS A 116 -5.49 10.17 -0.98
CA LYS A 116 -6.49 9.72 -1.95
C LYS A 116 -6.44 8.21 -2.10
N VAL A 117 -7.61 7.57 -2.03
CA VAL A 117 -7.76 6.14 -2.27
C VAL A 117 -7.69 5.88 -3.77
N LEU A 118 -6.79 4.99 -4.18
CA LEU A 118 -6.64 4.60 -5.58
C LEU A 118 -7.69 3.54 -5.96
N PRO A 119 -8.18 3.55 -7.23
CA PRO A 119 -9.23 2.61 -7.64
C PRO A 119 -8.82 1.14 -7.58
N SER A 120 -7.56 0.82 -7.87
CA SER A 120 -7.09 -0.57 -7.93
C SER A 120 -5.56 -0.64 -7.94
N ALA A 121 -5.04 -1.85 -7.75
CA ALA A 121 -3.61 -2.13 -7.92
C ALA A 121 -3.15 -1.90 -9.37
N SER A 122 -4.00 -2.21 -10.34
CA SER A 122 -3.72 -1.95 -11.76
C SER A 122 -3.57 -0.47 -12.06
N TYR A 123 -4.38 0.37 -11.42
CA TYR A 123 -4.27 1.82 -11.55
C TYR A 123 -2.91 2.32 -11.06
N LEU A 124 -2.46 1.84 -9.90
CA LEU A 124 -1.14 2.20 -9.38
C LEU A 124 -0.03 1.74 -10.34
N ALA A 125 -0.11 0.51 -10.83
CA ALA A 125 0.87 -0.02 -11.76
C ALA A 125 0.95 0.84 -13.03
N ASP A 126 -0.18 1.19 -13.61
CA ASP A 126 -0.24 2.05 -14.81
C ASP A 126 0.38 3.42 -14.55
N GLU A 127 0.09 4.03 -13.41
CA GLU A 127 0.67 5.33 -13.04
C GLU A 127 2.19 5.27 -12.89
N LEU A 128 2.70 4.24 -12.21
CA LEU A 128 4.14 4.06 -11.99
C LEU A 128 4.87 3.86 -13.32
N LEU A 129 4.33 3.02 -14.19
CA LEU A 129 4.93 2.74 -15.49
C LEU A 129 4.84 3.94 -16.42
N ALA A 130 3.74 4.69 -16.39
CA ALA A 130 3.60 5.91 -17.17
C ALA A 130 4.64 6.95 -16.75
N LYS A 131 4.86 7.14 -15.45
CA LYS A 131 5.89 8.03 -14.93
C LYS A 131 7.29 7.57 -15.33
N ALA A 132 7.55 6.27 -15.27
CA ALA A 132 8.86 5.70 -15.61
C ALA A 132 9.19 5.87 -17.10
N LEU A 133 8.18 5.84 -17.98
CA LEU A 133 8.36 5.98 -19.44
C LEU A 133 8.32 7.43 -19.92
N GLN A 134 7.98 8.39 -19.08
CA GLN A 134 7.99 9.79 -19.47
C GLN A 134 9.41 10.25 -19.82
N PRO A 135 9.56 11.03 -20.90
CA PRO A 135 10.86 11.54 -21.31
C PRO A 135 11.46 12.56 -20.33
#